data_fd7113334eefceb06282640954b8e875
#
_entry.id   fd7113334eefceb06282640954b8e875
#
_cell.length_a   1.000
_cell.length_b   1.000
_cell.length_c   1.000
_cell.angle_alpha   90.00
_cell.angle_beta   90.00
_cell.angle_gamma   90.00
#
_symmetry.space_group_name_H-M   'P 1'
#
loop_
_entity.id
_entity.type
_entity.pdbx_description
1 polymer ?
#
loop_
_entity_poly.entity_id
_entity_poly.type
_entity_poly.pdbx_seq_one_letter_code
_entity_poly.pdbx_strand_id
1 'polypeptide(L)'
;MTKRMKAYKSSKSFFDELRKDPEVMLHYEEEKARTQIAALVRTARQRVGMTQAKLAEKVGTSQSVIARLESGGDQRTPSLALLARIASALDARLEFGFKFAG
;
A
#
# COMPACT_ATOMS: atom_id res chain seq x y z
N MET A 1 14.89 -4.33 -28.12
CA MET A 1 15.22 -5.72 -27.72
C MET A 1 15.95 -5.78 -26.40
N THR A 2 17.05 -5.06 -26.32
CA THR A 2 17.86 -5.05 -25.09
C THR A 2 17.09 -4.65 -23.86
N LYS A 3 16.20 -3.69 -23.99
CA LYS A 3 15.40 -3.23 -22.86
C LYS A 3 14.50 -4.32 -22.31
N ARG A 4 13.99 -5.14 -23.22
CA ARG A 4 13.14 -6.25 -22.82
C ARG A 4 13.93 -7.29 -22.04
N MET A 5 15.17 -7.50 -22.42
CA MET A 5 16.02 -8.44 -21.74
C MET A 5 16.25 -8.03 -20.28
N LYS A 6 16.38 -6.73 -20.06
CA LYS A 6 16.56 -6.22 -18.69
C LYS A 6 15.37 -6.52 -17.81
N ALA A 7 14.19 -6.63 -18.38
CA ALA A 7 12.99 -6.93 -17.62
C ALA A 7 13.01 -8.34 -17.04
N TYR A 8 13.91 -9.18 -17.51
CA TYR A 8 14.02 -10.55 -17.04
C TYR A 8 15.09 -10.76 -15.97
N LYS A 9 15.63 -9.68 -15.44
CA LYS A 9 16.55 -9.81 -14.32
C LYS A 9 15.84 -10.51 -13.19
N SER A 10 16.55 -11.36 -12.48
CA SER A 10 16.00 -12.00 -11.30
C SER A 10 15.68 -10.96 -10.23
N SER A 11 14.78 -11.30 -9.32
CA SER A 11 14.46 -10.44 -8.20
C SER A 11 15.69 -10.08 -7.39
N LYS A 12 16.58 -11.04 -7.21
CA LYS A 12 17.82 -10.80 -6.50
C LYS A 12 18.69 -9.75 -7.19
N SER A 13 18.82 -9.86 -8.51
CA SER A 13 19.62 -8.92 -9.28
C SER A 13 19.04 -7.51 -9.20
N PHE A 14 17.72 -7.41 -9.27
CA PHE A 14 17.01 -6.14 -9.15
C PHE A 14 17.28 -5.49 -7.77
N PHE A 15 17.14 -6.25 -6.72
CA PHE A 15 17.38 -5.73 -5.37
C PHE A 15 18.82 -5.39 -5.12
N ASP A 16 19.75 -6.15 -5.71
CA ASP A 16 21.17 -5.85 -5.58
C ASP A 16 21.49 -4.49 -6.20
N GLU A 17 20.87 -4.17 -7.33
CA GLU A 17 21.05 -2.86 -7.94
C GLU A 17 20.45 -1.74 -7.10
N LEU A 18 19.27 -1.95 -6.53
CA LEU A 18 18.63 -0.97 -5.67
C LEU A 18 19.47 -0.63 -4.45
N ARG A 19 20.13 -1.63 -3.88
CA ARG A 19 20.95 -1.43 -2.68
C ARG A 19 22.16 -0.56 -2.92
N LYS A 20 22.55 -0.36 -4.18
CA LYS A 20 23.70 0.48 -4.51
C LYS A 20 23.40 1.96 -4.30
N ASP A 21 22.12 2.34 -4.33
CA ASP A 21 21.71 3.71 -4.12
C ASP A 21 20.68 3.75 -2.99
N PRO A 22 21.08 4.21 -1.79
CA PRO A 22 20.17 4.23 -0.65
C PRO A 22 18.92 5.07 -0.86
N GLU A 23 19.01 6.17 -1.61
CA GLU A 23 17.85 7.01 -1.86
C GLU A 23 16.84 6.31 -2.77
N VAL A 24 17.32 5.65 -3.79
CA VAL A 24 16.46 4.88 -4.69
C VAL A 24 15.81 3.74 -3.94
N MET A 25 16.57 3.07 -3.09
CA MET A 25 16.04 1.97 -2.29
C MET A 25 14.95 2.44 -1.34
N LEU A 26 15.18 3.57 -0.68
CA LEU A 26 14.20 4.13 0.23
C LEU A 26 12.91 4.50 -0.51
N HIS A 27 13.04 5.15 -1.66
CA HIS A 27 11.89 5.52 -2.48
C HIS A 27 11.11 4.28 -2.92
N TYR A 28 11.81 3.25 -3.32
CA TYR A 28 11.18 1.99 -3.70
C TYR A 28 10.37 1.40 -2.55
N GLU A 29 10.94 1.40 -1.34
CA GLU A 29 10.26 0.86 -0.17
C GLU A 29 9.02 1.67 0.19
N GLU A 30 9.07 2.98 0.05
CA GLU A 30 7.91 3.84 0.29
C GLU A 30 6.78 3.55 -0.69
N GLU A 31 7.13 3.46 -1.98
CA GLU A 31 6.15 3.15 -3.02
C GLU A 31 5.51 1.79 -2.78
N LYS A 32 6.33 0.81 -2.44
CA LYS A 32 5.87 -0.54 -2.16
C LYS A 32 4.92 -0.56 -0.96
N ALA A 33 5.25 0.17 0.09
CA ALA A 33 4.41 0.25 1.28
C ALA A 33 3.06 0.88 0.96
N ARG A 34 3.03 1.96 0.19
CA ARG A 34 1.78 2.59 -0.21
C ARG A 34 0.90 1.65 -1.01
N THR A 35 1.51 0.92 -1.95
CA THR A 35 0.78 -0.06 -2.75
C THR A 35 0.20 -1.18 -1.91
N GLN A 36 0.97 -1.65 -0.94
CA GLN A 36 0.51 -2.69 -0.02
C GLN A 36 -0.65 -2.21 0.85
N ILE A 37 -0.56 -0.99 1.36
CA ILE A 37 -1.64 -0.41 2.16
C ILE A 37 -2.92 -0.30 1.34
N ALA A 38 -2.81 0.17 0.10
CA ALA A 38 -3.97 0.30 -0.78
C ALA A 38 -4.67 -1.06 -0.97
N ALA A 39 -3.87 -2.09 -1.25
CA ALA A 39 -4.41 -3.44 -1.45
C ALA A 39 -5.03 -4.00 -0.17
N LEU A 40 -4.40 -3.76 0.97
CA LEU A 40 -4.91 -4.23 2.26
C LEU A 40 -6.26 -3.61 2.60
N VAL A 41 -6.39 -2.31 2.40
CA VAL A 41 -7.65 -1.61 2.69
C VAL A 41 -8.75 -2.14 1.76
N ARG A 42 -8.47 -2.22 0.46
CA ARG A 42 -9.44 -2.72 -0.50
C ARG A 42 -9.87 -4.15 -0.18
N THR A 43 -8.92 -5.01 0.08
CA THR A 43 -9.20 -6.42 0.38
C THR A 43 -10.01 -6.56 1.67
N ALA A 44 -9.64 -5.83 2.71
CA ALA A 44 -10.37 -5.87 3.98
C ALA A 44 -11.80 -5.37 3.83
N ARG A 45 -11.98 -4.28 3.07
CA ARG A 45 -13.32 -3.75 2.81
C ARG A 45 -14.18 -4.76 2.07
N GLN A 46 -13.62 -5.36 1.04
CA GLN A 46 -14.35 -6.36 0.24
C GLN A 46 -14.68 -7.60 1.04
N ARG A 47 -13.79 -7.97 1.94
CA ARG A 47 -14.00 -9.15 2.79
C ARG A 47 -15.24 -9.01 3.66
N VAL A 48 -15.52 -7.81 4.15
CA VAL A 48 -16.73 -7.57 4.96
C VAL A 48 -17.93 -7.15 4.12
N GLY A 49 -17.79 -7.12 2.78
CA GLY A 49 -18.89 -6.80 1.89
C GLY A 49 -19.32 -5.34 1.90
N MET A 50 -18.41 -4.44 2.21
CA MET A 50 -18.71 -3.02 2.35
C MET A 50 -18.35 -2.26 1.09
N THR A 51 -19.18 -1.30 0.68
CA THR A 51 -18.85 -0.41 -0.43
C THR A 51 -17.88 0.67 0.01
N GLN A 52 -17.20 1.31 -0.96
CA GLN A 52 -16.34 2.44 -0.65
C GLN A 52 -17.12 3.58 0.01
N ALA A 53 -18.33 3.83 -0.48
CA ALA A 53 -19.18 4.88 0.09
C ALA A 53 -19.56 4.59 1.54
N LYS A 54 -19.87 3.33 1.84
CA LYS A 54 -20.23 2.97 3.20
C LYS A 54 -19.04 3.05 4.14
N LEU A 55 -17.87 2.62 3.67
CA LEU A 55 -16.65 2.74 4.46
C LEU A 55 -16.36 4.21 4.74
N ALA A 56 -16.45 5.06 3.72
CA ALA A 56 -16.21 6.50 3.87
C ALA A 56 -17.15 7.10 4.92
N GLU A 57 -18.41 6.74 4.87
CA GLU A 57 -19.40 7.21 5.85
C GLU A 57 -19.01 6.80 7.27
N LYS A 58 -18.66 5.55 7.46
CA LYS A 58 -18.29 5.04 8.80
C LYS A 58 -17.00 5.66 9.33
N VAL A 59 -16.08 5.97 8.44
CA VAL A 59 -14.80 6.56 8.82
C VAL A 59 -14.94 8.07 9.05
N GLY A 60 -15.95 8.68 8.46
CA GLY A 60 -16.15 10.13 8.55
C GLY A 60 -15.32 10.88 7.51
N THR A 61 -15.19 10.32 6.33
CA THR A 61 -14.47 10.94 5.22
C THR A 61 -15.28 10.80 3.94
N SER A 62 -14.74 11.25 2.82
CA SER A 62 -15.44 11.16 1.54
C SER A 62 -15.09 9.87 0.80
N GLN A 63 -15.98 9.45 -0.09
CA GLN A 63 -15.72 8.30 -0.95
C GLN A 63 -14.49 8.54 -1.81
N SER A 64 -14.26 9.79 -2.25
CA SER A 64 -13.08 10.12 -3.05
C SER A 64 -11.78 9.81 -2.32
N VAL A 65 -11.75 10.05 -1.00
CA VAL A 65 -10.57 9.76 -0.19
C VAL A 65 -10.32 8.25 -0.16
N ILE A 66 -11.37 7.47 0.07
CA ILE A 66 -11.26 6.01 0.10
C ILE A 66 -10.87 5.47 -1.28
N ALA A 67 -11.48 5.99 -2.34
CA ALA A 67 -11.16 5.54 -3.70
C ALA A 67 -9.71 5.80 -4.06
N ARG A 68 -9.18 6.99 -3.72
CA ARG A 68 -7.78 7.30 -3.99
C ARG A 68 -6.85 6.42 -3.18
N LEU A 69 -7.18 6.21 -1.91
CA LEU A 69 -6.38 5.33 -1.06
C LEU A 69 -6.28 3.92 -1.66
N GLU A 70 -7.41 3.39 -2.09
CA GLU A 70 -7.46 2.02 -2.62
C GLU A 70 -6.86 1.88 -4.01
N SER A 71 -6.72 2.96 -4.74
CA SER A 71 -6.19 2.90 -6.10
C SER A 71 -4.67 2.64 -6.14
N GLY A 72 -3.99 2.95 -5.05
CA GLY A 72 -2.53 2.84 -5.00
C GLY A 72 -1.82 3.90 -5.82
N GLY A 73 -2.56 4.76 -6.51
CA GLY A 73 -1.99 5.81 -7.35
C GLY A 73 -1.81 7.14 -6.63
N ASP A 74 -2.36 7.26 -5.44
CA ASP A 74 -2.23 8.48 -4.65
C ASP A 74 -0.85 8.48 -4.00
N GLN A 75 -0.08 9.53 -4.30
CA GLN A 75 1.27 9.64 -3.75
C GLN A 75 1.31 10.11 -2.30
N ARG A 76 0.17 10.50 -1.77
CA ARG A 76 0.10 10.90 -0.37
C ARG A 76 0.07 9.67 0.51
N THR A 77 0.85 9.72 1.56
CA THR A 77 0.86 8.65 2.55
C THR A 77 -0.37 8.80 3.43
N PRO A 78 -1.19 7.76 3.57
CA PRO A 78 -2.33 7.83 4.48
C PRO A 78 -1.83 8.00 5.92
N SER A 79 -2.55 8.78 6.71
CA SER A 79 -2.18 8.96 8.10
C SER A 79 -2.49 7.71 8.90
N LEU A 80 -1.71 7.51 9.96
CA LEU A 80 -1.96 6.40 10.87
C LEU A 80 -3.35 6.52 11.48
N ALA A 81 -3.78 7.76 11.78
CA ALA A 81 -5.11 8.00 12.33
C ALA A 81 -6.20 7.54 11.37
N LEU A 82 -6.05 7.83 10.09
CA LEU A 82 -7.02 7.39 9.08
C LEU A 82 -7.06 5.86 9.00
N LEU A 83 -5.90 5.23 8.96
CA LEU A 83 -5.83 3.76 8.90
C LEU A 83 -6.46 3.11 10.12
N ALA A 84 -6.24 3.69 11.29
CA ALA A 84 -6.85 3.18 12.53
C ALA A 84 -8.38 3.30 12.50
N ARG A 85 -8.88 4.41 11.96
CA ARG A 85 -10.34 4.60 11.83
C ARG A 85 -10.93 3.63 10.80
N ILE A 86 -10.20 3.36 9.74
CA ILE A 86 -10.64 2.37 8.75
C ILE A 86 -10.72 0.99 9.40
N ALA A 87 -9.69 0.61 10.14
CA ALA A 87 -9.69 -0.68 10.84
C ALA A 87 -10.90 -0.80 11.78
N SER A 88 -11.15 0.26 12.56
CA SER A 88 -12.30 0.28 13.46
C SER A 88 -13.63 0.14 12.70
N ALA A 89 -13.75 0.85 11.57
CA ALA A 89 -14.98 0.79 10.76
C ALA A 89 -15.20 -0.59 10.17
N LEU A 90 -14.15 -1.34 9.94
CA LEU A 90 -14.21 -2.70 9.41
C LEU A 90 -14.26 -3.77 10.50
N ASP A 91 -14.31 -3.35 11.75
CA ASP A 91 -14.26 -4.23 12.92
C ASP A 91 -13.00 -5.10 12.86
N ALA A 92 -11.89 -4.49 12.49
CA ALA A 92 -10.61 -5.14 12.33
C ALA A 92 -9.56 -4.48 13.22
N ARG A 93 -8.44 -5.14 13.35
CA ARG A 93 -7.30 -4.61 14.08
C ARG A 93 -6.19 -4.26 13.11
N LEU A 94 -5.61 -3.08 13.26
CA LEU A 94 -4.48 -2.65 12.48
C LEU A 94 -3.20 -3.19 13.11
N GLU A 95 -2.43 -3.92 12.33
CA GLU A 95 -1.18 -4.52 12.80
C GLU A 95 -0.03 -4.16 11.86
N PHE A 96 1.16 -4.05 12.42
CA PHE A 96 2.37 -3.73 11.69
C PHE A 96 3.46 -4.70 12.02
N GLY A 97 4.47 -4.75 11.17
CA GLY A 97 5.62 -5.58 11.43
C GLY A 97 6.78 -5.22 10.54
N PHE A 98 7.95 -5.68 10.94
CA PHE A 98 9.14 -5.60 10.11
C PHE A 98 9.57 -7.03 9.78
N LYS A 99 9.90 -7.21 8.53
CA LYS A 99 10.42 -8.49 8.08
C LYS A 99 11.91 -8.34 7.85
N PHE A 100 12.69 -9.08 8.61
CA PHE A 100 14.15 -9.00 8.50
C PHE A 100 14.64 -9.88 7.37
N ALA A 101 15.64 -9.37 6.64
CA ALA A 101 16.29 -10.10 5.57
C ALA A 101 17.31 -11.08 6.18
N GLY A 102 17.31 -12.28 5.69
CA GLY A 102 18.28 -13.28 6.12
C GLY A 102 17.90 -14.18 7.28
#